data_29986cb1784c9888d1ef7299537a7306
#
_entry.id   29986cb1784c9888d1ef7299537a7306
#
_cell.length_a   1.000
_cell.length_b   1.000
_cell.length_c   1.000
_cell.angle_alpha   90.00
_cell.angle_beta   90.00
_cell.angle_gamma   90.00
#
_symmetry.space_group_name_H-M   'P 1'
#
loop_
_entity.id
_entity.type
_entity.pdbx_description
1 polymer ?
#
loop_
_entity_poly.entity_id
_entity_poly.type
_entity_poly.pdbx_seq_one_letter_code
_entity_poly.pdbx_strand_id
1 'polypeptide(L)' 'MRISYNKLWKLLIDKGMNKQDLGKIANISPASIAKLGKGANVTTDVLLKICEALDCNLEDIIETIKNDETKKAAN' A
#
# COMPACT_ATOMS: atom_id res chain seq x y z
N MET A 1 14.73 5.90 -3.61
CA MET A 1 13.40 5.47 -4.11
C MET A 1 12.69 4.68 -3.03
N ARG A 2 11.42 4.85 -2.91
CA ARG A 2 10.63 4.12 -1.91
C ARG A 2 9.25 3.79 -2.46
N ILE A 3 8.57 2.87 -1.81
CA ILE A 3 7.21 2.51 -2.19
C ILE A 3 6.23 3.43 -1.47
N SER A 4 5.17 3.81 -2.16
CA SER A 4 4.06 4.57 -1.58
C SER A 4 2.78 3.76 -1.73
N TYR A 5 1.96 3.77 -0.70
CA TYR A 5 0.65 3.10 -0.71
C TYR A 5 -0.50 4.09 -0.79
N ASN A 6 -0.22 5.32 -1.22
CA ASN A 6 -1.27 6.34 -1.31
C ASN A 6 -2.40 5.92 -2.24
N LYS A 7 -2.08 5.23 -3.31
CA LYS A 7 -3.12 4.74 -4.22
C LYS A 7 -4.04 3.75 -3.52
N LEU A 8 -3.49 2.91 -2.66
CA LEU A 8 -4.29 1.95 -1.90
C LEU A 8 -5.27 2.68 -0.99
N TRP A 9 -4.79 3.71 -0.28
CA TRP A 9 -5.67 4.45 0.63
C TRP A 9 -6.79 5.15 -0.12
N LYS A 10 -6.51 5.72 -1.28
CA LYS A 10 -7.54 6.34 -2.11
C LYS A 10 -8.55 5.32 -2.58
N LEU A 11 -8.09 4.14 -2.98
CA LEU A 11 -8.98 3.08 -3.43
C LEU A 11 -9.90 2.62 -2.31
N LEU A 12 -9.38 2.49 -1.08
CA LEU A 12 -10.19 2.13 0.07
C LEU A 12 -11.27 3.17 0.33
N ILE A 13 -10.90 4.45 0.26
CA ILE A 13 -11.86 5.53 0.46
C ILE A 13 -12.99 5.44 -0.58
N ASP A 14 -12.62 5.20 -1.84
CA ASP A 14 -13.60 5.08 -2.90
C ASP A 14 -14.54 3.90 -2.68
N LYS A 15 -14.05 2.86 -2.02
CA LYS A 15 -14.87 1.68 -1.74
C LYS A 15 -15.59 1.76 -0.38
N GLY A 16 -15.40 2.85 0.35
CA GLY A 16 -16.02 3.01 1.66
C GLY A 16 -15.45 2.08 2.71
N MET A 17 -14.16 1.72 2.60
CA MET A 17 -13.50 0.78 3.49
C MET A 17 -12.43 1.46 4.31
N ASN A 18 -12.14 0.91 5.49
CA ASN A 18 -11.02 1.37 6.30
C ASN A 18 -9.94 0.28 6.34
N LYS A 19 -8.84 0.56 7.05
CA LYS A 19 -7.73 -0.39 7.12
C LYS A 19 -8.11 -1.70 7.78
N GLN A 20 -8.99 -1.67 8.78
CA GLN A 20 -9.44 -2.87 9.44
C GLN A 20 -10.25 -3.74 8.49
N ASP A 21 -11.09 -3.12 7.68
CA ASP A 21 -11.86 -3.85 6.69
C ASP A 21 -10.94 -4.53 5.70
N LEU A 22 -9.89 -3.83 5.27
CA LEU A 22 -8.91 -4.41 4.35
C LEU A 22 -8.25 -5.64 4.98
N GLY A 23 -7.86 -5.55 6.24
CA GLY A 23 -7.24 -6.68 6.92
C GLY A 23 -8.13 -7.90 6.93
N LYS A 24 -9.44 -7.70 7.11
CA LYS A 24 -10.39 -8.80 7.15
C LYS A 24 -10.60 -9.43 5.77
N ILE A 25 -10.85 -8.61 4.76
CA ILE A 25 -11.17 -9.15 3.44
C ILE A 25 -9.95 -9.72 2.74
N ALA A 26 -8.79 -9.16 2.97
CA ALA A 26 -7.55 -9.65 2.37
C ALA A 26 -6.86 -10.72 3.22
N ASN A 27 -7.37 -10.95 4.42
CA ASN A 27 -6.82 -11.94 5.34
C ASN A 27 -5.34 -11.69 5.61
N ILE A 28 -5.01 -10.45 5.97
CA ILE A 28 -3.64 -10.07 6.32
C ILE A 28 -3.59 -9.65 7.79
N SER A 29 -2.44 -9.82 8.41
CA SER A 29 -2.29 -9.60 9.84
C SER A 29 -2.31 -8.12 10.22
N PRO A 30 -2.65 -7.80 11.48
CA PRO A 30 -2.56 -6.41 11.95
C PRO A 30 -1.15 -5.85 11.81
N ALA A 31 -0.12 -6.69 11.95
CA ALA A 31 1.26 -6.24 11.79
C ALA A 31 1.51 -5.77 10.36
N SER A 32 0.99 -6.48 9.37
CA SER A 32 1.13 -6.08 7.97
C SER A 32 0.36 -4.80 7.70
N ILE A 33 -0.82 -4.65 8.26
CA ILE A 33 -1.60 -3.42 8.13
C ILE A 33 -0.82 -2.24 8.72
N ALA A 34 -0.19 -2.44 9.87
CA ALA A 34 0.61 -1.39 10.50
C ALA A 34 1.79 -0.98 9.61
N LYS A 35 2.44 -1.95 8.97
CA LYS A 35 3.53 -1.65 8.05
C LYS A 35 3.05 -0.84 6.86
N LEU A 36 1.90 -1.19 6.30
CA LEU A 36 1.31 -0.44 5.21
C LEU A 36 1.03 1.01 5.65
N GLY A 37 0.51 1.18 6.86
CA GLY A 37 0.21 2.50 7.39
C GLY A 37 1.44 3.38 7.58
N LYS A 38 2.60 2.75 7.84
CA LYS A 38 3.86 3.47 8.01
C LYS A 38 4.61 3.68 6.70
N GLY A 39 4.12 3.13 5.61
CA GLY A 39 4.85 3.17 4.35
C GLY A 39 6.04 2.22 4.31
N ALA A 40 6.06 1.23 5.20
CA ALA A 40 7.15 0.28 5.25
C ALA A 40 6.96 -0.82 4.20
N ASN A 41 8.03 -1.55 3.92
CA ASN A 41 7.95 -2.63 2.94
C ASN A 41 7.17 -3.81 3.51
N VAL A 42 6.37 -4.43 2.65
CA VAL A 42 5.65 -5.66 2.98
C VAL A 42 6.01 -6.70 1.92
N THR A 43 5.67 -7.94 2.18
CA THR A 43 5.98 -9.00 1.23
C THR A 43 5.06 -8.91 0.01
N THR A 44 5.51 -9.49 -1.10
CA THR A 44 4.68 -9.55 -2.30
C THR A 44 3.43 -10.38 -2.04
N ASP A 45 3.50 -11.36 -1.13
CA ASP A 45 2.34 -12.16 -0.77
C ASP A 45 1.23 -11.27 -0.20
N VAL A 46 1.58 -10.34 0.67
CA VAL A 46 0.61 -9.38 1.23
C VAL A 46 0.00 -8.54 0.11
N LEU A 47 0.83 -8.06 -0.80
CA LEU A 47 0.35 -7.25 -1.92
C LEU A 47 -0.62 -8.03 -2.82
N LEU A 48 -0.30 -9.29 -3.09
CA LEU A 48 -1.17 -10.12 -3.92
C LEU A 48 -2.52 -10.38 -3.24
N LYS A 49 -2.51 -10.60 -1.93
CA LYS A 49 -3.74 -10.78 -1.18
C LYS A 49 -4.63 -9.54 -1.26
N ILE A 50 -4.02 -8.37 -1.19
CA ILE A 50 -4.77 -7.12 -1.31
C ILE A 50 -5.38 -7.00 -2.71
N CYS A 51 -4.58 -7.29 -3.74
CA CYS A 51 -5.06 -7.21 -5.11
C CYS A 51 -6.22 -8.17 -5.35
N GLU A 52 -6.13 -9.37 -4.80
CA GLU A 52 -7.20 -10.35 -4.95
C GLU A 52 -8.46 -9.88 -4.23
N ALA A 53 -8.31 -9.35 -3.03
CA ALA A 53 -9.46 -8.89 -2.24
C ALA A 53 -10.16 -7.70 -2.88
N LEU A 54 -9.40 -6.80 -3.50
CA LEU A 54 -9.96 -5.59 -4.10
C LEU A 54 -10.17 -5.73 -5.61
N ASP A 55 -9.82 -6.88 -6.17
CA ASP A 55 -9.97 -7.16 -7.59
C ASP A 55 -9.28 -6.09 -8.43
N CYS A 56 -8.01 -5.90 -8.19
CA CYS A 56 -7.22 -4.87 -8.86
C CYS A 56 -5.80 -5.37 -9.12
N ASN A 57 -5.01 -4.54 -9.79
CA ASN A 57 -3.62 -4.85 -10.09
C ASN A 57 -2.68 -4.14 -9.11
N LEU A 58 -1.41 -4.56 -9.07
CA LEU A 58 -0.44 -3.94 -8.19
C LEU A 58 -0.32 -2.44 -8.44
N GLU A 59 -0.34 -2.04 -9.68
CA GLU A 59 -0.19 -0.62 -10.02
C GLU A 59 -1.35 0.24 -9.51
N ASP A 60 -2.44 -0.39 -9.13
CA ASP A 60 -3.59 0.33 -8.58
C ASP A 60 -3.43 0.62 -7.09
N ILE A 61 -2.49 -0.03 -6.42
CA ILE A 61 -2.33 0.11 -4.97
C ILE A 61 -0.96 0.62 -4.55
N ILE A 62 0.06 0.48 -5.40
CA ILE A 62 1.41 0.94 -5.06
C ILE A 62 2.00 1.76 -6.19
N GLU A 63 2.98 2.58 -5.82
CA GLU A 63 3.80 3.30 -6.78
C GLU A 63 5.15 3.53 -6.15
N THR A 64 6.14 3.82 -6.98
CA THR A 64 7.47 4.14 -6.48
C THR A 64 7.64 5.65 -6.51
N ILE A 65 8.31 6.17 -5.51
CA ILE A 65 8.58 7.60 -5.37
C ILE A 65 10.08 7.78 -5.27
N LYS A 66 10.61 8.70 -6.06
CA LYS A 66 12.03 9.02 -5.96
C LYS A 66 12.26 9.91 -4.75
N ASN A 67 13.44 9.77 -4.15
CA ASN A 67 13.80 10.61 -3.04
C ASN A 67 14.27 11.94 -3.55
N ASP A 68 13.33 12.80 -3.85
CA ASP A 68 13.65 14.08 -4.43
C ASP A 68 14.42 14.97 -3.51
N GLU A 69 14.16 14.81 -2.24
CA GLU A 69 14.88 15.58 -1.27
C GLU A 69 16.36 15.27 -1.35
N THR A 70 16.72 14.12 -1.92
CA THR A 70 18.11 13.83 -2.05
C THR A 70 18.62 14.37 -3.33
N LYS A 71 17.69 14.58 -4.23
CA LYS A 71 18.11 15.13 -5.40
C LYS A 71 18.50 16.46 -5.21
N LYS A 72 18.07 16.74 -4.48
CA LYS A 72 18.43 17.79 -4.28
C LYS A 72 19.58 17.71 -3.93
N ALA A 73 19.65 17.02 -3.77
CA ALA A 73 20.65 17.00 -3.49
C ALA A 73 21.50 16.99 -4.43
N ALA A 74 21.32 16.97 -4.52
CA ALA A 74 21.80 17.06 -5.03
C ALA A 74 22.02 17.47 -5.55
N ASN A 75 21.79 17.61 -5.42
CA ASN A 75 21.70 18.03 -5.70
C ASN A 75 22.11 18.38 -5.79
#